data_b303d14433d500e8d99d853076e25e03
#
_entry.id   b303d14433d500e8d99d853076e25e03
#
_cell.length_a   1.000
_cell.length_b   1.000
_cell.length_c   1.000
_cell.angle_alpha   90.00
_cell.angle_beta   90.00
_cell.angle_gamma   90.00
#
_symmetry.space_group_name_H-M   'P 1'
#
loop_
_entity.id
_entity.type
_entity.pdbx_description
1 polymer ?
#
loop_
_entity_poly.entity_id
_entity_poly.type
_entity_poly.pdbx_seq_one_letter_code
_entity_poly.pdbx_strand_id
1 'polypeptide(L)' 'METPILYYWAPCSTCSVTVNFANDHGIELDKRDVEQEGPYTELLALGGDANLIPYLAVGGELIQGNDAVIEYLTKTYL' A
#
# COMPACT_ATOMS: atom_id res chain seq x y z
N MET A 1 -9.26 12.83 8.56
CA MET A 1 -8.99 11.46 8.11
C MET A 1 -7.50 11.32 7.81
N GLU A 2 -6.91 10.24 8.27
CA GLU A 2 -5.50 9.99 8.00
C GLU A 2 -5.31 9.48 6.57
N THR A 3 -4.22 9.90 5.95
CA THR A 3 -3.86 9.39 4.64
C THR A 3 -3.44 7.92 4.78
N PRO A 4 -4.02 7.00 4.00
CA PRO A 4 -3.58 5.60 4.04
C PRO A 4 -2.11 5.46 3.67
N ILE A 5 -1.46 4.48 4.27
CA ILE A 5 -0.04 4.20 4.01
C ILE A 5 0.06 3.00 3.08
N LEU A 6 0.74 3.18 1.95
CA LEU A 6 0.99 2.10 1.01
C LEU A 6 2.42 1.60 1.17
N TYR A 7 2.55 0.35 1.60
CA TYR A 7 3.85 -0.32 1.66
C TYR A 7 4.07 -1.06 0.35
N TYR A 8 5.11 -0.68 -0.37
CA TYR A 8 5.37 -1.19 -1.71
C TYR A 8 6.88 -1.35 -1.94
N TRP A 9 7.23 -1.95 -3.07
CA TRP A 9 8.61 -2.09 -3.51
C TRP A 9 8.67 -1.64 -4.97
N ALA A 10 9.51 -0.66 -5.27
CA ALA A 10 9.53 -0.03 -6.59
C ALA A 10 9.68 -1.01 -7.76
N PRO A 11 10.59 -2.03 -7.70
CA PRO A 11 10.72 -3.01 -8.79
C PRO A 11 9.57 -4.01 -8.91
N CYS A 12 8.65 -4.06 -7.95
CA CYS A 12 7.54 -5.01 -7.97
C CYS A 12 6.46 -4.57 -8.96
N SER A 13 6.14 -5.44 -9.92
CA SER A 13 5.17 -5.11 -10.96
C SER A 13 3.75 -4.94 -10.41
N THR A 14 3.35 -5.76 -9.44
CA THR A 14 2.02 -5.63 -8.83
C THR A 14 1.90 -4.36 -8.01
N CYS A 15 2.96 -3.96 -7.33
CA CYS A 15 2.98 -2.69 -6.61
C CYS A 15 2.84 -1.51 -7.58
N SER A 16 3.48 -1.60 -8.74
CA SER A 16 3.38 -0.55 -9.76
C SER A 16 1.95 -0.35 -10.23
N VAL A 17 1.19 -1.43 -10.39
CA VAL A 17 -0.23 -1.34 -10.78
C VAL A 17 -1.02 -0.56 -9.74
N THR A 18 -0.82 -0.84 -8.46
CA THR A 18 -1.48 -0.12 -7.38
C THR A 18 -1.09 1.36 -7.34
N VAL A 19 0.22 1.64 -7.44
CA VAL A 19 0.72 3.03 -7.43
C VAL A 19 0.16 3.81 -8.61
N ASN A 20 0.20 3.23 -9.80
CA ASN A 20 -0.31 3.90 -10.99
C ASN A 20 -1.82 4.14 -10.92
N PHE A 21 -2.58 3.18 -10.38
CA PHE A 21 -4.01 3.35 -10.18
C PHE A 21 -4.31 4.57 -9.29
N ALA A 22 -3.59 4.68 -8.17
CA ALA A 22 -3.78 5.81 -7.27
C ALA A 22 -3.42 7.14 -7.95
N ASN A 23 -2.30 7.17 -8.68
CA ASN A 23 -1.87 8.37 -9.39
C ASN A 23 -2.87 8.78 -10.48
N ASP A 24 -3.38 7.82 -11.24
CA ASP A 24 -4.31 8.08 -12.33
C ASP A 24 -5.64 8.66 -11.84
N HIS A 25 -6.04 8.30 -10.63
CA HIS A 25 -7.30 8.76 -10.04
C HIS A 25 -7.12 9.90 -9.03
N GLY A 26 -5.90 10.42 -8.90
CA GLY A 26 -5.62 11.53 -7.98
C GLY A 26 -5.79 11.16 -6.51
N ILE A 27 -5.64 9.88 -6.17
CA ILE A 27 -5.75 9.40 -4.80
C ILE A 27 -4.42 9.61 -4.09
N GLU A 28 -4.43 10.35 -2.99
CA GLU A 28 -3.23 10.62 -2.23
C GLU A 28 -2.95 9.48 -1.24
N LEU A 29 -1.75 8.91 -1.32
CA LEU A 29 -1.30 7.85 -0.42
C LEU A 29 0.08 8.21 0.13
N ASP A 30 0.33 7.82 1.38
CA ASP A 30 1.67 7.90 1.97
C ASP A 30 2.43 6.64 1.52
N LYS A 31 3.24 6.78 0.47
CA LYS A 31 3.95 5.65 -0.12
C LYS A 31 5.27 5.42 0.60
N ARG A 32 5.46 4.21 1.10
CA ARG A 32 6.67 3.82 1.82
C ARG A 32 7.27 2.57 1.18
N ASP A 33 8.53 2.69 0.75
CA ASP A 33 9.24 1.61 0.07
C ASP A 33 9.83 0.66 1.13
N VAL A 34 9.42 -0.62 1.08
CA VAL A 34 9.88 -1.61 2.05
C VAL A 34 11.33 -2.05 1.83
N GLU A 35 11.98 -1.59 0.77
CA GLU A 35 13.42 -1.76 0.61
C GLU A 35 14.18 -0.99 1.69
N GLN A 36 13.58 0.08 2.22
CA GLN A 36 14.17 0.85 3.30
C GLN A 36 13.86 0.19 4.64
N GLU A 37 14.82 0.25 5.56
CA GLU A 37 14.72 -0.42 6.85
C GLU A 37 13.53 0.05 7.69
N GLY A 38 13.28 1.35 7.74
CA GLY A 38 12.17 1.90 8.52
C GLY A 38 10.82 1.37 8.09
N PRO A 39 10.41 1.54 6.82
CA PRO A 39 9.14 0.98 6.33
C PRO A 39 9.05 -0.53 6.44
N TYR A 40 10.15 -1.24 6.19
CA TYR A 40 10.18 -2.69 6.34
C TYR A 40 9.85 -3.11 7.77
N THR A 41 10.50 -2.48 8.75
CA THR A 41 10.26 -2.77 10.16
C THR A 41 8.82 -2.42 10.56
N GLU A 42 8.30 -1.30 10.07
CA GLU A 42 6.92 -0.90 10.34
C GLU A 42 5.93 -1.93 9.85
N LEU A 43 6.13 -2.42 8.62
CA LEU A 43 5.23 -3.43 8.03
C LEU A 43 5.22 -4.71 8.85
N LEU A 44 6.41 -5.19 9.25
CA LEU A 44 6.49 -6.40 10.07
C LEU A 44 5.82 -6.20 11.43
N ALA A 45 5.97 -5.02 12.03
CA ALA A 45 5.34 -4.70 13.31
C ALA A 45 3.81 -4.71 13.21
N LEU A 46 3.26 -4.36 12.04
CA LEU A 46 1.82 -4.38 11.81
C LEU A 46 1.29 -5.78 11.48
N GLY A 47 2.17 -6.77 11.36
CA GLY A 47 1.79 -8.14 11.04
C GLY A 47 1.84 -8.47 9.55
N GLY A 48 2.40 -7.59 8.74
CA GLY A 48 2.55 -7.82 7.30
C GLY A 48 3.77 -8.66 6.95
N ASP A 49 3.83 -9.07 5.69
CA ASP A 49 4.94 -9.85 5.15
C ASP A 49 5.45 -9.15 3.89
N ALA A 50 6.71 -8.74 3.89
CA ALA A 50 7.29 -8.01 2.77
C ALA A 50 7.29 -8.82 1.46
N ASN A 51 7.10 -10.13 1.53
CA ASN A 51 6.98 -10.97 0.34
C ASN A 51 5.56 -10.93 -0.26
N LEU A 52 4.60 -10.36 0.44
CA LEU A 52 3.20 -10.32 0.02
C LEU A 52 2.71 -8.90 -0.32
N ILE A 53 3.62 -7.98 -0.54
CA ILE A 53 3.29 -6.59 -0.92
C ILE A 53 2.58 -6.57 -2.28
N PRO A 54 1.74 -5.53 -2.54
CA PRO A 54 1.57 -4.33 -1.74
C PRO A 54 0.61 -4.51 -0.55
N TYR A 55 0.81 -3.68 0.48
CA TYR A 55 -0.12 -3.58 1.60
C TYR A 55 -0.60 -2.15 1.74
N LEU A 56 -1.86 -1.99 2.09
CA LEU A 56 -2.40 -0.68 2.45
C LEU A 56 -2.76 -0.70 3.93
N ALA A 57 -2.19 0.22 4.70
CA ALA A 57 -2.49 0.35 6.13
C ALA A 57 -3.50 1.46 6.33
N VAL A 58 -4.65 1.12 6.89
CA VAL A 58 -5.76 2.05 7.12
C VAL A 58 -6.29 1.82 8.53
N GLY A 59 -6.14 2.84 9.38
CA GLY A 59 -6.70 2.78 10.73
C GLY A 59 -6.25 1.59 11.57
N GLY A 60 -5.00 1.15 11.38
CA GLY A 60 -4.45 0.00 12.11
C GLY A 60 -4.71 -1.35 11.45
N GLU A 61 -5.44 -1.37 10.34
CA GLU A 61 -5.69 -2.60 9.58
C GLU A 61 -4.82 -2.65 8.35
N LEU A 62 -4.45 -3.87 7.94
CA LEU A 62 -3.70 -4.09 6.71
C LEU A 62 -4.60 -4.74 5.66
N ILE A 63 -4.56 -4.17 4.45
CA ILE A 63 -5.22 -4.73 3.28
C ILE A 63 -4.11 -5.27 2.37
N GLN A 64 -4.13 -6.56 2.09
CA GLN A 64 -3.05 -7.23 1.38
C GLN A 64 -3.43 -7.53 -0.06
N GLY A 65 -2.51 -7.19 -0.95
CA GLY A 65 -2.63 -7.55 -2.36
C GLY A 65 -3.18 -6.44 -3.23
N ASN A 66 -2.72 -6.42 -4.47
CA ASN A 66 -3.08 -5.40 -5.44
C ASN A 66 -4.60 -5.29 -5.64
N ASP A 67 -5.27 -6.44 -5.83
CA ASP A 67 -6.70 -6.46 -6.12
C ASP A 67 -7.52 -5.91 -4.94
N ALA A 68 -7.18 -6.34 -3.72
CA ALA A 68 -7.88 -5.88 -2.53
C ALA A 68 -7.65 -4.40 -2.25
N VAL A 69 -6.43 -3.93 -2.47
CA VAL A 69 -6.10 -2.51 -2.30
C VAL A 69 -6.85 -1.65 -3.31
N ILE A 70 -6.86 -2.05 -4.58
CA ILE A 70 -7.58 -1.32 -5.61
C ILE A 70 -9.07 -1.30 -5.33
N GLU A 71 -9.64 -2.42 -4.89
CA GLU A 71 -11.05 -2.48 -4.52
C GLU A 71 -11.37 -1.50 -3.39
N TYR A 72 -10.53 -1.48 -2.37
CA TYR A 72 -10.71 -0.54 -1.26
C TYR A 72 -10.66 0.90 -1.74
N LEU A 73 -9.68 1.25 -2.56
CA LEU A 73 -9.53 2.61 -3.08
C LEU A 73 -10.71 3.02 -3.94
N THR A 74 -11.20 2.09 -4.77
CA THR A 74 -12.36 2.35 -5.61
C THR A 74 -13.59 2.66 -4.77
N LYS A 75 -13.85 1.86 -3.76
CA LYS A 75 -15.04 2.05 -2.90
C LYS A 75 -14.94 3.30 -2.03
N THR A 76 -13.73 3.67 -1.65
CA THR A 76 -13.52 4.77 -0.70
C THR A 76 -13.42 6.12 -1.40
N TYR A 77 -12.76 6.19 -2.55
CA TYR A 77 -12.43 7.46 -3.22
C TYR A 77 -13.15 7.66 -4.55
N LEU A 78 -13.69 6.63 -5.13
CA LEU A 78 -14.39 6.70 -6.40
C LEU A 78 -15.85 6.25 -6.25
#